data_1c16a2061cf57461ac6dab2f67c69ffc
#
_entry.id   1c16a2061cf57461ac6dab2f67c69ffc
#
_cell.length_a   1.000
_cell.length_b   1.000
_cell.length_c   1.000
_cell.angle_alpha   90.00
_cell.angle_beta   90.00
_cell.angle_gamma   90.00
#
_symmetry.space_group_name_H-M   'P 1'
#
loop_
_entity.id
_entity.type
_entity.pdbx_description
1 polymer ?
#
loop_
_entity_poly.entity_id
_entity_poly.type
_entity_poly.pdbx_seq_one_letter_code
_entity_poly.pdbx_strand_id
1 'polypeptide(L)'
;MSVLTLAVLAIIIFLSRHELVKAWNLFLHADLWLLFLLLPFQIIVYFAGGEMIFSYLREKNLIHHISRLEQTRIALELNLVNHIFPSGGVSGISYTTWRMHKLGVSSARSTFAQVIRYVTGFLSLLVLLVIAVLALAIDGKVNRYIVAASFLLIIVVLALTFGLTFVFSSKRRMQMTAAKLSRFINTLVKIATLGKKRRVMKSNKVEEFFVDMQDDFQDLSNHPKLLIKPMIWGTVYTVFDVAMFAVAFLSLGVFVNPAILMVGYGVAGLAAIVVFTPGGTGVYETIMIIFLSMAGTPPDLAIAGIILTRAILLTGTIIFGYIFYQHALIKYGKPDDSQI
;
A
#
# COMPACT_ATOMS: atom_id res chain seq x y z
N MET A 1 -15.86 9.68 -16.57
CA MET A 1 -14.85 8.97 -15.74
C MET A 1 -14.78 7.48 -16.04
N SER A 2 -15.87 6.77 -16.23
CA SER A 2 -15.82 5.34 -16.58
C SER A 2 -15.04 5.03 -17.85
N VAL A 3 -15.11 5.88 -18.88
CA VAL A 3 -14.33 5.73 -20.13
C VAL A 3 -12.83 5.94 -19.86
N LEU A 4 -12.47 6.94 -19.06
CA LEU A 4 -11.08 7.18 -18.67
C LEU A 4 -10.52 6.03 -17.84
N THR A 5 -11.29 5.51 -16.89
CA THR A 5 -10.87 4.38 -16.06
C THR A 5 -10.69 3.11 -16.91
N LEU A 6 -11.61 2.87 -17.85
CA LEU A 6 -11.48 1.75 -18.81
C LEU A 6 -10.28 1.94 -19.75
N ALA A 7 -10.03 3.15 -20.22
CA ALA A 7 -8.89 3.46 -21.08
C ALA A 7 -7.57 3.25 -20.32
N VAL A 8 -7.46 3.73 -19.07
CA VAL A 8 -6.29 3.50 -18.22
C VAL A 8 -6.09 2.01 -17.94
N LEU A 9 -7.17 1.29 -17.63
CA LEU A 9 -7.13 -0.16 -17.43
C LEU A 9 -6.66 -0.89 -18.71
N ALA A 10 -7.21 -0.54 -19.86
CA ALA A 10 -6.82 -1.10 -21.16
C ALA A 10 -5.34 -0.81 -21.47
N ILE A 11 -4.86 0.39 -21.17
CA ILE A 11 -3.45 0.78 -21.33
C ILE A 11 -2.57 -0.07 -20.42
N ILE A 12 -2.94 -0.26 -19.15
CA ILE A 12 -2.20 -1.09 -18.20
C ILE A 12 -2.13 -2.54 -18.70
N ILE A 13 -3.27 -3.13 -19.10
CA ILE A 13 -3.32 -4.48 -19.66
C ILE A 13 -2.46 -4.58 -20.92
N PHE A 14 -2.54 -3.59 -21.79
CA PHE A 14 -1.75 -3.55 -23.03
C PHE A 14 -0.24 -3.42 -22.76
N LEU A 15 0.17 -2.57 -21.83
CA LEU A 15 1.57 -2.43 -21.43
C LEU A 15 2.11 -3.68 -20.74
N SER A 16 1.29 -4.35 -19.93
CA SER A 16 1.65 -5.57 -19.21
C SER A 16 1.39 -6.87 -20.01
N ARG A 17 0.96 -6.76 -21.28
CA ARG A 17 0.56 -7.94 -22.09
C ARG A 17 1.65 -9.00 -22.21
N HIS A 18 2.92 -8.60 -22.34
CA HIS A 18 4.06 -9.55 -22.43
C HIS A 18 4.25 -10.32 -21.12
N GLU A 19 4.04 -9.65 -19.99
CA GLU A 19 4.14 -10.27 -18.67
C GLU A 19 2.94 -11.20 -18.40
N LEU A 20 1.75 -10.79 -18.85
CA LEU A 20 0.54 -11.61 -18.75
C LEU A 20 0.63 -12.89 -19.61
N VAL A 21 1.21 -12.81 -20.81
CA VAL A 21 1.42 -14.00 -21.66
C VAL A 21 2.47 -14.92 -21.04
N LYS A 22 3.58 -14.38 -20.50
CA LYS A 22 4.58 -15.19 -19.77
C LYS A 22 3.95 -15.82 -18.53
N ALA A 23 3.21 -15.06 -17.73
CA ALA A 23 2.52 -15.58 -16.56
C ALA A 23 1.51 -16.69 -16.92
N TRP A 24 0.82 -16.57 -18.05
CA TRP A 24 -0.09 -17.60 -18.55
C TRP A 24 0.65 -18.91 -18.87
N ASN A 25 1.77 -18.84 -19.57
CA ASN A 25 2.58 -20.01 -19.87
C ASN A 25 3.15 -20.65 -18.59
N LEU A 26 3.55 -19.84 -17.61
CA LEU A 26 4.01 -20.34 -16.31
C LEU A 26 2.88 -20.94 -15.49
N PHE A 27 1.69 -20.36 -15.55
CA PHE A 27 0.49 -20.88 -14.91
C PHE A 27 0.15 -22.30 -15.37
N LEU A 28 0.35 -22.62 -16.65
CA LEU A 28 0.08 -23.96 -17.19
C LEU A 28 1.02 -25.04 -16.65
N HIS A 29 2.18 -24.67 -16.11
CA HIS A 29 3.18 -25.60 -15.54
C HIS A 29 3.22 -25.57 -14.01
N ALA A 30 2.46 -24.69 -13.37
CA ALA A 30 2.42 -24.54 -11.94
C ALA A 30 1.45 -25.54 -11.30
N ASP A 31 1.73 -25.94 -10.05
CA ASP A 31 0.77 -26.73 -9.26
C ASP A 31 -0.47 -25.87 -8.94
N LEU A 32 -1.57 -26.22 -9.60
CA LEU A 32 -2.84 -25.46 -9.48
C LEU A 32 -3.41 -25.48 -8.06
N TRP A 33 -3.20 -26.58 -7.31
CA TRP A 33 -3.70 -26.67 -5.93
C TRP A 33 -3.02 -25.62 -5.03
N LEU A 34 -1.72 -25.44 -5.18
CA LEU A 34 -1.00 -24.39 -4.45
C LEU A 34 -1.44 -23.00 -4.90
N LEU A 35 -1.67 -22.81 -6.22
CA LEU A 35 -2.17 -21.51 -6.71
C LEU A 35 -3.57 -21.16 -6.19
N PHE A 36 -4.44 -22.15 -5.93
CA PHE A 36 -5.72 -21.90 -5.29
C PHE A 36 -5.61 -21.29 -3.89
N LEU A 37 -4.52 -21.55 -3.15
CA LEU A 37 -4.26 -20.92 -1.85
C LEU A 37 -4.02 -19.42 -1.96
N LEU A 38 -3.62 -18.89 -3.11
CA LEU A 38 -3.44 -17.46 -3.32
C LEU A 38 -4.76 -16.69 -3.17
N LEU A 39 -5.90 -17.28 -3.53
CA LEU A 39 -7.22 -16.65 -3.42
C LEU A 39 -7.60 -16.33 -1.95
N PRO A 40 -7.65 -17.32 -1.02
CA PRO A 40 -7.94 -17.01 0.38
C PRO A 40 -6.88 -16.10 1.00
N PHE A 41 -5.59 -16.22 0.65
CA PHE A 41 -4.54 -15.33 1.15
C PHE A 41 -4.79 -13.89 0.68
N GLN A 42 -5.14 -13.71 -0.60
CA GLN A 42 -5.47 -12.39 -1.13
C GLN A 42 -6.68 -11.76 -0.42
N ILE A 43 -7.71 -12.55 -0.13
CA ILE A 43 -8.88 -12.08 0.64
C ILE A 43 -8.45 -11.62 2.04
N ILE A 44 -7.58 -12.39 2.71
CA ILE A 44 -7.04 -12.03 4.03
C ILE A 44 -6.22 -10.73 3.94
N VAL A 45 -5.38 -10.58 2.93
CA VAL A 45 -4.58 -9.36 2.68
C VAL A 45 -5.49 -8.14 2.50
N TYR A 46 -6.54 -8.24 1.68
CA TYR A 46 -7.47 -7.13 1.48
C TYR A 46 -8.23 -6.78 2.77
N PHE A 47 -8.71 -7.79 3.48
CA PHE A 47 -9.40 -7.59 4.74
C PHE A 47 -8.48 -6.96 5.78
N ALA A 48 -7.28 -7.49 5.95
CA ALA A 48 -6.27 -6.98 6.90
C ALA A 48 -5.88 -5.53 6.57
N GLY A 49 -5.65 -5.23 5.27
CA GLY A 49 -5.35 -3.88 4.82
C GLY A 49 -6.46 -2.87 5.11
N GLY A 50 -7.73 -3.28 5.03
CA GLY A 50 -8.88 -2.50 5.47
C GLY A 50 -8.94 -2.34 6.99
N GLU A 51 -8.71 -3.43 7.72
CA GLU A 51 -8.77 -3.44 9.18
C GLU A 51 -7.69 -2.57 9.84
N MET A 52 -6.55 -2.34 9.18
CA MET A 52 -5.55 -1.38 9.66
C MET A 52 -6.14 0.05 9.79
N ILE A 53 -7.12 0.40 8.96
CA ILE A 53 -7.81 1.69 8.99
C ILE A 53 -9.05 1.62 9.91
N PHE A 54 -9.90 0.64 9.64
CA PHE A 54 -11.23 0.59 10.23
C PHE A 54 -11.22 0.13 11.69
N SER A 55 -10.25 -0.66 12.13
CA SER A 55 -10.11 -1.00 13.55
C SER A 55 -9.84 0.24 14.40
N TYR A 56 -8.99 1.15 13.94
CA TYR A 56 -8.73 2.43 14.60
C TYR A 56 -10.00 3.30 14.66
N LEU A 57 -10.66 3.49 13.51
CA LEU A 57 -11.87 4.32 13.45
C LEU A 57 -13.03 3.77 14.31
N ARG A 58 -13.12 2.46 14.46
CA ARG A 58 -14.08 1.81 15.37
C ARG A 58 -13.76 2.03 16.84
N GLU A 59 -12.50 1.90 17.22
CA GLU A 59 -12.06 2.19 18.60
C GLU A 59 -12.38 3.64 19.01
N LYS A 60 -12.36 4.56 18.03
CA LYS A 60 -12.77 5.97 18.20
C LYS A 60 -14.28 6.18 18.08
N ASN A 61 -15.11 5.13 17.95
CA ASN A 61 -16.56 5.20 17.76
C ASN A 61 -17.02 6.04 16.56
N LEU A 62 -16.18 6.22 15.53
CA LEU A 62 -16.46 7.08 14.38
C LEU A 62 -17.27 6.40 13.28
N ILE A 63 -17.29 5.06 13.25
CA ILE A 63 -17.88 4.27 12.15
C ILE A 63 -18.76 3.12 12.62
N HIS A 64 -19.33 3.20 13.84
CA HIS A 64 -20.22 2.15 14.36
C HIS A 64 -21.47 1.95 13.50
N HIS A 65 -21.91 2.99 12.77
CA HIS A 65 -23.05 2.96 11.85
C HIS A 65 -22.70 2.34 10.46
N ILE A 66 -21.40 2.08 10.18
CA ILE A 66 -20.94 1.52 8.89
C ILE A 66 -20.73 0.02 9.06
N SER A 67 -21.45 -0.79 8.28
CA SER A 67 -21.35 -2.24 8.33
C SER A 67 -19.94 -2.76 7.97
N ARG A 68 -19.54 -3.92 8.49
CA ARG A 68 -18.26 -4.57 8.16
C ARG A 68 -18.13 -4.84 6.66
N LEU A 69 -19.22 -5.23 6.03
CA LEU A 69 -19.25 -5.46 4.58
C LEU A 69 -18.94 -4.18 3.79
N GLU A 70 -19.49 -3.04 4.20
CA GLU A 70 -19.20 -1.76 3.57
C GLU A 70 -17.74 -1.33 3.78
N GLN A 71 -17.19 -1.57 4.97
CA GLN A 71 -15.76 -1.33 5.26
C GLN A 71 -14.86 -2.19 4.35
N THR A 72 -15.19 -3.47 4.15
CA THR A 72 -14.45 -4.36 3.24
C THR A 72 -14.55 -3.88 1.78
N ARG A 73 -15.72 -3.44 1.33
CA ARG A 73 -15.90 -2.85 0.00
C ARG A 73 -14.99 -1.63 -0.19
N ILE A 74 -14.95 -0.71 0.78
CA ILE A 74 -14.07 0.46 0.73
C ILE A 74 -12.59 0.06 0.65
N ALA A 75 -12.19 -1.00 1.36
CA ALA A 75 -10.82 -1.52 1.27
C ALA A 75 -10.47 -2.03 -0.13
N LEU A 76 -11.40 -2.73 -0.80
CA LEU A 76 -11.21 -3.22 -2.17
C LEU A 76 -11.19 -2.07 -3.18
N GLU A 77 -12.08 -1.08 -3.03
CA GLU A 77 -12.10 0.15 -3.81
C GLU A 77 -10.75 0.91 -3.69
N LEU A 78 -10.25 1.05 -2.47
CA LEU A 78 -8.96 1.67 -2.15
C LEU A 78 -7.78 0.95 -2.83
N ASN A 79 -7.76 -0.38 -2.77
CA ASN A 79 -6.71 -1.17 -3.41
C ASN A 79 -6.72 -0.99 -4.93
N LEU A 80 -7.89 -1.01 -5.56
CA LEU A 80 -8.02 -0.74 -7.00
C LEU A 80 -7.48 0.64 -7.36
N VAL A 81 -7.89 1.68 -6.62
CA VAL A 81 -7.47 3.06 -6.89
C VAL A 81 -5.96 3.21 -6.78
N ASN A 82 -5.32 2.58 -5.80
CA ASN A 82 -3.87 2.59 -5.65
C ASN A 82 -3.13 1.88 -6.80
N HIS A 83 -3.75 0.86 -7.41
CA HIS A 83 -3.15 0.13 -8.53
C HIS A 83 -3.36 0.82 -9.88
N ILE A 84 -4.48 1.53 -10.06
CA ILE A 84 -4.78 2.19 -11.35
C ILE A 84 -4.06 3.54 -11.47
N PHE A 85 -4.01 4.32 -10.40
CA PHE A 85 -3.48 5.69 -10.47
C PHE A 85 -2.00 5.76 -10.03
N PRO A 86 -1.11 6.32 -10.89
CA PRO A 86 0.31 6.48 -10.59
C PRO A 86 0.52 7.63 -9.61
N SER A 87 0.41 7.38 -8.32
CA SER A 87 0.42 8.46 -7.32
C SER A 87 1.19 8.14 -6.03
N GLY A 88 1.88 7.00 -5.97
CA GLY A 88 2.55 6.57 -4.73
C GLY A 88 1.62 6.41 -3.54
N GLY A 89 0.34 6.06 -3.78
CA GLY A 89 -0.68 5.88 -2.73
C GLY A 89 -1.54 7.11 -2.41
N VAL A 90 -1.19 8.31 -2.94
CA VAL A 90 -1.94 9.54 -2.68
C VAL A 90 -3.38 9.47 -3.21
N SER A 91 -3.59 8.86 -4.39
CA SER A 91 -4.92 8.67 -4.95
C SER A 91 -5.83 7.82 -4.06
N GLY A 92 -5.28 6.80 -3.41
CA GLY A 92 -6.01 5.98 -2.47
C GLY A 92 -6.39 6.74 -1.20
N ILE A 93 -5.50 7.59 -0.68
CA ILE A 93 -5.81 8.47 0.45
C ILE A 93 -6.96 9.40 0.08
N SER A 94 -6.86 10.09 -1.06
CA SER A 94 -7.90 11.00 -1.55
C SER A 94 -9.24 10.29 -1.76
N TYR A 95 -9.22 9.13 -2.40
CA TYR A 95 -10.42 8.32 -2.62
C TYR A 95 -11.08 7.90 -1.31
N THR A 96 -10.31 7.35 -0.38
CA THR A 96 -10.85 6.91 0.91
C THR A 96 -11.38 8.08 1.72
N THR A 97 -10.72 9.23 1.69
CA THR A 97 -11.18 10.45 2.35
C THR A 97 -12.53 10.90 1.78
N TRP A 98 -12.67 10.95 0.45
CA TRP A 98 -13.94 11.24 -0.20
C TRP A 98 -15.03 10.23 0.19
N ARG A 99 -14.70 8.95 0.13
CA ARG A 99 -15.65 7.86 0.41
C ARG A 99 -16.13 7.88 1.85
N MET A 100 -15.23 8.10 2.81
CA MET A 100 -15.53 8.21 4.23
C MET A 100 -16.30 9.49 4.57
N HIS A 101 -16.02 10.59 3.88
CA HIS A 101 -16.78 11.84 4.03
C HIS A 101 -18.25 11.65 3.63
N LYS A 102 -18.53 10.88 2.55
CA LYS A 102 -19.92 10.51 2.17
C LYS A 102 -20.63 9.65 3.22
N LEU A 103 -19.88 9.05 4.14
CA LEU A 103 -20.38 8.24 5.26
C LEU A 103 -20.33 9.01 6.60
N GLY A 104 -20.12 10.33 6.57
CA GLY A 104 -20.16 11.19 7.76
C GLY A 104 -18.86 11.27 8.57
N VAL A 105 -17.76 10.70 8.08
CA VAL A 105 -16.45 10.83 8.73
C VAL A 105 -15.69 12.02 8.15
N SER A 106 -15.16 12.90 9.00
CA SER A 106 -14.43 14.09 8.54
C SER A 106 -13.18 13.71 7.75
N SER A 107 -12.81 14.56 6.78
CA SER A 107 -11.64 14.32 5.91
C SER A 107 -10.34 14.22 6.71
N ALA A 108 -10.18 15.02 7.77
CA ALA A 108 -9.01 14.98 8.64
C ALA A 108 -8.87 13.61 9.33
N ARG A 109 -9.94 13.12 9.97
CA ARG A 109 -9.96 11.81 10.65
C ARG A 109 -9.73 10.65 9.71
N SER A 110 -10.35 10.70 8.53
CA SER A 110 -10.15 9.69 7.50
C SER A 110 -8.69 9.65 7.02
N THR A 111 -8.08 10.81 6.79
CA THR A 111 -6.67 10.91 6.39
C THR A 111 -5.75 10.48 7.52
N PHE A 112 -6.04 10.86 8.75
CA PHE A 112 -5.26 10.43 9.91
C PHE A 112 -5.28 8.90 10.08
N ALA A 113 -6.43 8.25 9.89
CA ALA A 113 -6.52 6.79 9.88
C ALA A 113 -5.66 6.14 8.78
N GLN A 114 -5.49 6.80 7.63
CA GLN A 114 -4.54 6.34 6.61
C GLN A 114 -3.08 6.51 7.07
N VAL A 115 -2.74 7.59 7.76
CA VAL A 115 -1.40 7.75 8.36
C VAL A 115 -1.14 6.64 9.36
N ILE A 116 -2.12 6.29 10.21
CA ILE A 116 -2.02 5.15 11.14
C ILE A 116 -1.76 3.85 10.39
N ARG A 117 -2.45 3.60 9.27
CA ARG A 117 -2.19 2.44 8.42
C ARG A 117 -0.73 2.39 7.97
N TYR A 118 -0.16 3.48 7.48
CA TYR A 118 1.24 3.51 7.04
C TYR A 118 2.21 3.31 8.20
N VAL A 119 2.00 4.00 9.33
CA VAL A 119 2.85 3.87 10.52
C VAL A 119 2.82 2.43 11.05
N THR A 120 1.63 1.86 11.23
CA THR A 120 1.48 0.48 11.73
C THR A 120 1.99 -0.55 10.72
N GLY A 121 1.84 -0.30 9.42
CA GLY A 121 2.45 -1.12 8.36
C GLY A 121 3.97 -1.13 8.44
N PHE A 122 4.60 0.04 8.60
CA PHE A 122 6.05 0.14 8.78
C PHE A 122 6.53 -0.53 10.07
N LEU A 123 5.81 -0.33 11.18
CA LEU A 123 6.15 -0.99 12.45
C LEU A 123 6.01 -2.51 12.35
N SER A 124 4.96 -3.01 11.72
CA SER A 124 4.75 -4.44 11.48
C SER A 124 5.85 -5.01 10.59
N LEU A 125 6.19 -4.33 9.50
CA LEU A 125 7.30 -4.71 8.62
C LEU A 125 8.62 -4.73 9.40
N LEU A 126 8.88 -3.75 10.25
CA LEU A 126 10.10 -3.67 11.07
C LEU A 126 10.22 -4.89 11.99
N VAL A 127 9.15 -5.25 12.70
CA VAL A 127 9.15 -6.43 13.59
C VAL A 127 9.43 -7.69 12.79
N LEU A 128 8.78 -7.87 11.66
CA LEU A 128 8.97 -9.05 10.79
C LEU A 128 10.36 -9.08 10.16
N LEU A 129 10.92 -7.93 9.80
CA LEU A 129 12.31 -7.84 9.31
C LEU A 129 13.32 -8.24 10.37
N VAL A 130 13.14 -7.81 11.63
CA VAL A 130 14.01 -8.23 12.72
C VAL A 130 13.97 -9.75 12.88
N ILE A 131 12.77 -10.34 12.87
CA ILE A 131 12.59 -11.80 12.92
C ILE A 131 13.28 -12.47 11.73
N ALA A 132 13.09 -11.94 10.52
CA ALA A 132 13.70 -12.48 9.29
C ALA A 132 15.24 -12.44 9.37
N VAL A 133 15.81 -11.32 9.81
CA VAL A 133 17.28 -11.18 9.94
C VAL A 133 17.82 -12.15 10.99
N LEU A 134 17.14 -12.32 12.12
CA LEU A 134 17.53 -13.31 13.14
C LEU A 134 17.48 -14.73 12.60
N ALA A 135 16.42 -15.09 11.85
CA ALA A 135 16.31 -16.39 11.21
C ALA A 135 17.43 -16.64 10.21
N LEU A 136 17.76 -15.65 9.40
CA LEU A 136 18.86 -15.71 8.45
C LEU A 136 20.23 -15.83 9.15
N ALA A 137 20.44 -15.13 10.26
CA ALA A 137 21.68 -15.22 11.03
C ALA A 137 21.91 -16.63 11.63
N ILE A 138 20.84 -17.33 11.99
CA ILE A 138 20.89 -18.71 12.50
C ILE A 138 21.22 -19.69 11.36
N ASP A 139 20.70 -19.47 10.17
CA ASP A 139 20.91 -20.36 9.00
C ASP A 139 22.37 -20.36 8.48
N GLY A 140 23.18 -19.37 8.84
CA GLY A 140 24.62 -19.29 8.58
C GLY A 140 25.03 -19.21 7.10
N LYS A 141 24.08 -19.26 6.16
CA LYS A 141 24.29 -19.26 4.69
C LYS A 141 24.05 -17.91 4.05
N VAL A 142 24.04 -16.84 4.84
CA VAL A 142 23.56 -15.53 4.36
C VAL A 142 24.66 -14.75 3.66
N ASN A 143 24.34 -14.31 2.45
CA ASN A 143 25.17 -13.38 1.71
C ASN A 143 25.25 -12.03 2.45
N ARG A 144 26.46 -11.49 2.65
CA ARG A 144 26.72 -10.18 3.28
C ARG A 144 25.87 -9.03 2.71
N TYR A 145 25.54 -9.11 1.42
CA TYR A 145 24.69 -8.10 0.75
C TYR A 145 23.23 -8.12 1.25
N ILE A 146 22.70 -9.31 1.54
CA ILE A 146 21.35 -9.45 2.11
C ILE A 146 21.31 -8.86 3.52
N VAL A 147 22.33 -9.15 4.32
CA VAL A 147 22.46 -8.59 5.68
C VAL A 147 22.55 -7.05 5.61
N ALA A 148 23.40 -6.51 4.75
CA ALA A 148 23.54 -5.07 4.56
C ALA A 148 22.24 -4.41 4.09
N ALA A 149 21.54 -5.02 3.11
CA ALA A 149 20.25 -4.54 2.64
C ALA A 149 19.19 -4.56 3.75
N SER A 150 19.17 -5.60 4.58
CA SER A 150 18.26 -5.71 5.73
C SER A 150 18.49 -4.61 6.76
N PHE A 151 19.74 -4.35 7.12
CA PHE A 151 20.09 -3.25 8.05
C PHE A 151 19.73 -1.88 7.48
N LEU A 152 20.05 -1.64 6.20
CA LEU A 152 19.68 -0.40 5.53
C LEU A 152 18.15 -0.22 5.51
N LEU A 153 17.41 -1.27 5.21
CA LEU A 153 15.94 -1.27 5.21
C LEU A 153 15.39 -0.95 6.60
N ILE A 154 15.91 -1.57 7.66
CA ILE A 154 15.54 -1.27 9.04
C ILE A 154 15.76 0.19 9.36
N ILE A 155 16.94 0.74 9.02
CA ILE A 155 17.26 2.16 9.26
C ILE A 155 16.28 3.07 8.51
N VAL A 156 15.97 2.77 7.25
CA VAL A 156 15.03 3.58 6.45
C VAL A 156 13.62 3.51 7.03
N VAL A 157 13.14 2.32 7.41
CA VAL A 157 11.81 2.16 8.01
C VAL A 157 11.72 2.89 9.36
N LEU A 158 12.76 2.81 10.19
CA LEU A 158 12.85 3.58 11.42
C LEU A 158 12.83 5.08 11.14
N ALA A 159 13.64 5.55 10.19
CA ALA A 159 13.70 6.97 9.83
C ALA A 159 12.34 7.49 9.32
N LEU A 160 11.64 6.73 8.51
CA LEU A 160 10.27 7.06 8.04
C LEU A 160 9.27 7.11 9.21
N THR A 161 9.28 6.11 10.09
CA THR A 161 8.40 6.04 11.25
C THR A 161 8.66 7.21 12.20
N PHE A 162 9.93 7.46 12.56
CA PHE A 162 10.30 8.58 13.41
C PHE A 162 10.04 9.93 12.73
N GLY A 163 10.28 10.04 11.42
CA GLY A 163 10.00 11.25 10.65
C GLY A 163 8.53 11.62 10.65
N LEU A 164 7.64 10.65 10.42
CA LEU A 164 6.19 10.84 10.52
C LEU A 164 5.79 11.27 11.93
N THR A 165 6.20 10.51 12.95
CA THR A 165 5.90 10.83 14.36
C THR A 165 6.43 12.20 14.76
N PHE A 166 7.64 12.57 14.33
CA PHE A 166 8.23 13.87 14.58
C PHE A 166 7.45 15.02 13.95
N VAL A 167 6.94 14.86 12.73
CA VAL A 167 6.11 15.88 12.07
C VAL A 167 4.81 16.07 12.84
N PHE A 168 4.11 14.98 13.19
CA PHE A 168 2.82 15.04 13.86
C PHE A 168 2.91 15.46 15.34
N SER A 169 4.05 15.32 15.99
CA SER A 169 4.21 15.63 17.43
C SER A 169 4.22 17.14 17.76
N SER A 170 4.15 18.04 16.77
CA SER A 170 4.11 19.50 17.02
C SER A 170 3.29 20.24 15.97
N LYS A 171 2.35 21.10 16.45
CA LYS A 171 1.52 21.96 15.61
C LYS A 171 2.35 22.81 14.64
N ARG A 172 3.45 23.40 15.15
CA ARG A 172 4.34 24.23 14.35
C ARG A 172 5.03 23.42 13.24
N ARG A 173 5.49 22.20 13.53
CA ARG A 173 6.15 21.32 12.54
C ARG A 173 5.17 20.89 11.48
N MET A 174 3.95 20.52 11.88
CA MET A 174 2.88 20.13 11.00
C MET A 174 2.48 21.26 10.04
N GLN A 175 2.27 22.47 10.56
CA GLN A 175 2.00 23.66 9.74
C GLN A 175 3.13 23.99 8.77
N MET A 176 4.40 23.92 9.21
CA MET A 176 5.54 24.13 8.33
C MET A 176 5.62 23.09 7.21
N THR A 177 5.37 21.83 7.54
CA THR A 177 5.37 20.72 6.56
C THR A 177 4.22 20.87 5.58
N ALA A 178 3.02 21.22 6.06
CA ALA A 178 1.86 21.54 5.24
C ALA A 178 2.12 22.69 4.27
N ALA A 179 2.72 23.77 4.74
CA ALA A 179 3.06 24.93 3.91
C ALA A 179 4.11 24.60 2.84
N LYS A 180 5.11 23.75 3.17
CA LYS A 180 6.10 23.27 2.20
C LYS A 180 5.46 22.35 1.17
N LEU A 181 4.64 21.41 1.61
CA LEU A 181 3.93 20.45 0.75
C LEU A 181 2.95 21.18 -0.19
N SER A 182 2.16 22.11 0.33
CA SER A 182 1.25 22.94 -0.47
C SER A 182 1.99 23.75 -1.53
N ARG A 183 3.14 24.35 -1.19
CA ARG A 183 4.00 25.06 -2.16
C ARG A 183 4.55 24.12 -3.22
N PHE A 184 5.02 22.94 -2.83
CA PHE A 184 5.51 21.93 -3.76
C PHE A 184 4.44 21.46 -4.72
N ILE A 185 3.25 21.09 -4.23
CA ILE A 185 2.09 20.67 -5.04
C ILE A 185 1.66 21.80 -5.98
N ASN A 186 1.51 23.02 -5.48
CA ASN A 186 1.13 24.16 -6.32
C ASN A 186 2.18 24.46 -7.42
N THR A 187 3.46 24.22 -7.14
CA THR A 187 4.54 24.34 -8.13
C THR A 187 4.43 23.26 -9.20
N LEU A 188 4.21 22.00 -8.80
CA LEU A 188 4.01 20.89 -9.74
C LEU A 188 2.78 21.12 -10.63
N VAL A 189 1.66 21.55 -10.05
CA VAL A 189 0.44 21.87 -10.81
C VAL A 189 0.66 23.04 -11.75
N LYS A 190 1.39 24.07 -11.34
CA LYS A 190 1.74 25.20 -12.19
C LYS A 190 2.58 24.74 -13.41
N ILE A 191 3.54 23.85 -13.20
CA ILE A 191 4.37 23.27 -14.26
C ILE A 191 3.50 22.41 -15.19
N ALA A 192 2.72 21.47 -14.63
CA ALA A 192 1.89 20.53 -15.38
C ALA A 192 0.77 21.23 -16.19
N THR A 193 0.27 22.37 -15.71
CA THR A 193 -0.80 23.15 -16.38
C THR A 193 -0.27 24.32 -17.21
N LEU A 194 1.05 24.39 -17.43
CA LEU A 194 1.69 25.51 -18.17
C LEU A 194 1.26 26.89 -17.64
N GLY A 195 1.07 26.99 -16.31
CA GLY A 195 0.71 28.23 -15.64
C GLY A 195 -0.79 28.58 -15.62
N LYS A 196 -1.66 27.77 -16.20
CA LYS A 196 -3.12 28.02 -16.26
C LYS A 196 -3.80 27.93 -14.90
N LYS A 197 -3.36 27.03 -13.99
CA LYS A 197 -3.85 26.95 -12.60
C LYS A 197 -2.74 27.35 -11.65
N ARG A 198 -2.91 28.45 -10.90
CA ARG A 198 -1.88 28.99 -9.99
C ARG A 198 -2.02 28.53 -8.54
N ARG A 199 -3.22 28.15 -8.09
CA ARG A 199 -3.50 27.67 -6.71
C ARG A 199 -4.64 26.67 -6.73
N VAL A 200 -4.38 25.46 -6.22
CA VAL A 200 -5.39 24.40 -6.05
C VAL A 200 -5.80 24.29 -4.58
N MET A 201 -4.93 24.65 -3.64
CA MET A 201 -5.22 24.55 -2.21
C MET A 201 -5.34 25.94 -1.57
N LYS A 202 -6.48 26.22 -0.89
CA LYS A 202 -6.69 27.43 -0.06
C LYS A 202 -6.04 27.23 1.30
N SER A 203 -5.20 28.19 1.72
CA SER A 203 -4.40 28.12 2.97
C SER A 203 -5.22 27.82 4.22
N ASN A 204 -6.37 28.47 4.40
CA ASN A 204 -7.17 28.34 5.64
C ASN A 204 -7.79 26.95 5.83
N LYS A 205 -8.32 26.34 4.75
CA LYS A 205 -8.86 24.97 4.83
C LYS A 205 -7.78 23.92 5.11
N VAL A 206 -6.57 24.16 4.61
CA VAL A 206 -5.40 23.32 4.88
C VAL A 206 -4.99 23.42 6.35
N GLU A 207 -5.06 24.64 6.92
CA GLU A 207 -4.70 24.87 8.32
C GLU A 207 -5.68 24.20 9.29
N GLU A 208 -6.99 24.35 9.09
CA GLU A 208 -8.02 23.66 9.86
C GLU A 208 -7.87 22.13 9.78
N PHE A 209 -7.66 21.60 8.59
CA PHE A 209 -7.43 20.16 8.37
C PHE A 209 -6.25 19.62 9.17
N PHE A 210 -5.14 20.38 9.24
CA PHE A 210 -3.96 19.95 10.00
C PHE A 210 -4.14 20.13 11.52
N VAL A 211 -4.95 21.10 11.96
CA VAL A 211 -5.31 21.25 13.38
C VAL A 211 -6.09 20.01 13.84
N ASP A 212 -7.11 19.62 13.09
CA ASP A 212 -7.91 18.43 13.42
C ASP A 212 -7.06 17.15 13.45
N MET A 213 -6.11 17.01 12.51
CA MET A 213 -5.19 15.86 12.52
C MET A 213 -4.27 15.86 13.74
N GLN A 214 -3.89 17.01 14.25
CA GLN A 214 -3.06 17.09 15.44
C GLN A 214 -3.82 16.70 16.70
N ASP A 215 -5.08 17.07 16.81
CA ASP A 215 -5.92 16.68 17.95
C ASP A 215 -6.07 15.15 17.99
N ASP A 216 -6.26 14.50 16.83
CA ASP A 216 -6.26 13.05 16.72
C ASP A 216 -4.88 12.42 17.07
N PHE A 217 -3.77 13.08 16.72
CA PHE A 217 -2.44 12.61 17.11
C PHE A 217 -2.19 12.75 18.61
N GLN A 218 -2.63 13.83 19.22
CA GLN A 218 -2.51 14.07 20.66
C GLN A 218 -3.32 13.04 21.46
N ASP A 219 -4.53 12.73 21.00
CA ASP A 219 -5.35 11.70 21.60
C ASP A 219 -4.71 10.29 21.43
N LEU A 220 -4.16 9.99 20.28
CA LEU A 220 -3.40 8.77 20.06
C LEU A 220 -2.17 8.67 20.98
N SER A 221 -1.47 9.77 21.18
CA SER A 221 -0.30 9.85 22.06
C SER A 221 -0.65 9.53 23.53
N ASN A 222 -1.83 9.96 23.94
CA ASN A 222 -2.39 9.68 25.28
C ASN A 222 -2.95 8.24 25.40
N HIS A 223 -3.38 7.66 24.28
CA HIS A 223 -3.97 6.33 24.21
C HIS A 223 -3.26 5.41 23.21
N PRO A 224 -1.97 5.07 23.39
CA PRO A 224 -1.18 4.32 22.42
C PRO A 224 -1.74 2.90 22.16
N LYS A 225 -2.59 2.38 23.03
CA LYS A 225 -3.29 1.10 22.86
C LYS A 225 -4.17 1.07 21.60
N LEU A 226 -4.58 2.23 21.09
CA LEU A 226 -5.34 2.36 19.83
C LEU A 226 -4.56 1.83 18.61
N LEU A 227 -3.23 1.73 18.69
CA LEU A 227 -2.37 1.17 17.63
C LEU A 227 -2.31 -0.36 17.65
N ILE A 228 -2.70 -1.03 18.73
CA ILE A 228 -2.53 -2.49 18.88
C ILE A 228 -3.28 -3.23 17.78
N LYS A 229 -4.58 -2.96 17.58
CA LYS A 229 -5.38 -3.64 16.55
C LYS A 229 -4.88 -3.36 15.13
N PRO A 230 -4.63 -2.09 14.72
CA PRO A 230 -4.00 -1.79 13.44
C PRO A 230 -2.64 -2.50 13.24
N MET A 231 -1.81 -2.61 14.30
CA MET A 231 -0.53 -3.32 14.22
C MET A 231 -0.69 -4.83 14.02
N ILE A 232 -1.61 -5.47 14.73
CA ILE A 232 -1.92 -6.89 14.52
C ILE A 232 -2.35 -7.11 13.07
N TRP A 233 -3.26 -6.29 12.56
CA TRP A 233 -3.71 -6.39 11.16
C TRP A 233 -2.61 -6.07 10.16
N GLY A 234 -1.71 -5.12 10.47
CA GLY A 234 -0.53 -4.84 9.66
C GLY A 234 0.43 -6.03 9.59
N THR A 235 0.59 -6.74 10.70
CA THR A 235 1.39 -7.97 10.75
C THR A 235 0.73 -9.09 9.93
N VAL A 236 -0.58 -9.31 10.09
CA VAL A 236 -1.34 -10.26 9.28
C VAL A 236 -1.23 -9.92 7.79
N TYR A 237 -1.44 -8.65 7.43
CA TYR A 237 -1.28 -8.16 6.07
C TYR A 237 0.08 -8.55 5.48
N THR A 238 1.17 -8.18 6.15
CA THR A 238 2.53 -8.40 5.64
C THR A 238 2.89 -9.88 5.58
N VAL A 239 2.51 -10.67 6.58
CA VAL A 239 2.76 -12.12 6.60
C VAL A 239 2.06 -12.81 5.43
N PHE A 240 0.77 -12.53 5.21
CA PHE A 240 0.03 -13.17 4.13
C PHE A 240 0.44 -12.65 2.75
N ASP A 241 0.79 -11.37 2.62
CA ASP A 241 1.28 -10.82 1.36
C ASP A 241 2.61 -11.44 0.95
N VAL A 242 3.55 -11.62 1.88
CA VAL A 242 4.81 -12.35 1.63
C VAL A 242 4.57 -13.85 1.41
N ALA A 243 3.63 -14.46 2.15
CA ALA A 243 3.29 -15.86 1.98
C ALA A 243 2.71 -16.15 0.58
N MET A 244 2.04 -15.19 -0.07
CA MET A 244 1.61 -15.36 -1.45
C MET A 244 2.78 -15.58 -2.42
N PHE A 245 3.88 -14.85 -2.24
CA PHE A 245 5.11 -15.10 -3.02
C PHE A 245 5.69 -16.49 -2.70
N ALA A 246 5.75 -16.88 -1.42
CA ALA A 246 6.25 -18.19 -1.03
C ALA A 246 5.43 -19.33 -1.67
N VAL A 247 4.09 -19.23 -1.64
CA VAL A 247 3.20 -20.22 -2.26
C VAL A 247 3.33 -20.24 -3.78
N ALA A 248 3.49 -19.07 -4.43
CA ALA A 248 3.72 -19.01 -5.88
C ALA A 248 5.04 -19.68 -6.28
N PHE A 249 6.12 -19.48 -5.53
CA PHE A 249 7.38 -20.20 -5.77
C PHE A 249 7.24 -21.70 -5.54
N LEU A 250 6.54 -22.12 -4.47
CA LEU A 250 6.26 -23.54 -4.21
C LEU A 250 5.45 -24.17 -5.34
N SER A 251 4.50 -23.44 -5.94
CA SER A 251 3.72 -23.94 -7.08
C SER A 251 4.58 -24.20 -8.34
N LEU A 252 5.72 -23.53 -8.43
CA LEU A 252 6.73 -23.75 -9.47
C LEU A 252 7.79 -24.80 -9.06
N GLY A 253 7.59 -25.51 -7.96
CA GLY A 253 8.53 -26.52 -7.45
C GLY A 253 9.78 -25.93 -6.78
N VAL A 254 9.79 -24.64 -6.44
CA VAL A 254 10.96 -23.95 -5.88
C VAL A 254 10.68 -23.50 -4.45
N PHE A 255 11.55 -23.87 -3.53
CA PHE A 255 11.52 -23.34 -2.18
C PHE A 255 12.43 -22.11 -2.07
N VAL A 256 11.84 -20.95 -1.80
CA VAL A 256 12.59 -19.73 -1.46
C VAL A 256 12.41 -19.47 0.04
N ASN A 257 13.52 -19.23 0.73
CA ASN A 257 13.51 -18.97 2.17
C ASN A 257 12.59 -17.75 2.48
N PRO A 258 11.54 -17.92 3.32
CA PRO A 258 10.60 -16.85 3.65
C PRO A 258 11.26 -15.59 4.21
N ALA A 259 12.38 -15.71 4.91
CA ALA A 259 13.11 -14.56 5.44
C ALA A 259 13.76 -13.75 4.30
N ILE A 260 14.27 -14.39 3.26
CA ILE A 260 14.77 -13.73 2.04
C ILE A 260 13.62 -13.03 1.32
N LEU A 261 12.47 -13.68 1.18
CA LEU A 261 11.27 -13.08 0.59
C LEU A 261 10.82 -11.85 1.37
N MET A 262 10.84 -11.89 2.71
CA MET A 262 10.46 -10.77 3.58
C MET A 262 11.38 -9.55 3.37
N VAL A 263 12.69 -9.76 3.30
CA VAL A 263 13.65 -8.66 3.06
C VAL A 263 13.46 -8.10 1.66
N GLY A 264 13.38 -8.97 0.64
CA GLY A 264 13.14 -8.56 -0.75
C GLY A 264 11.85 -7.77 -0.91
N TYR A 265 10.76 -8.23 -0.27
CA TYR A 265 9.47 -7.55 -0.21
C TYR A 265 9.60 -6.14 0.36
N GLY A 266 10.31 -5.99 1.47
CA GLY A 266 10.53 -4.69 2.10
C GLY A 266 11.34 -3.73 1.22
N VAL A 267 12.44 -4.21 0.62
CA VAL A 267 13.30 -3.41 -0.27
C VAL A 267 12.52 -2.97 -1.52
N ALA A 268 11.83 -3.90 -2.17
CA ALA A 268 11.03 -3.61 -3.36
C ALA A 268 9.85 -2.67 -3.05
N GLY A 269 9.19 -2.88 -1.90
CA GLY A 269 8.09 -2.04 -1.44
C GLY A 269 8.50 -0.59 -1.19
N LEU A 270 9.64 -0.35 -0.50
CA LEU A 270 10.15 1.00 -0.30
C LEU A 270 10.55 1.69 -1.62
N ALA A 271 11.18 0.96 -2.52
CA ALA A 271 11.55 1.51 -3.82
C ALA A 271 10.31 1.89 -4.66
N ALA A 272 9.25 1.09 -4.58
CA ALA A 272 7.99 1.35 -5.27
C ALA A 272 7.27 2.62 -4.77
N ILE A 273 7.46 3.01 -3.50
CA ILE A 273 6.90 4.26 -2.96
C ILE A 273 7.55 5.49 -3.61
N VAL A 274 8.84 5.42 -3.91
CA VAL A 274 9.61 6.56 -4.48
C VAL A 274 9.27 6.76 -5.96
N VAL A 275 8.88 5.70 -6.65
CA VAL A 275 8.61 5.74 -8.10
C VAL A 275 7.11 5.82 -8.35
N PHE A 276 6.67 6.86 -9.04
CA PHE A 276 5.26 7.13 -9.34
C PHE A 276 4.77 6.29 -10.53
N THR A 277 4.81 4.95 -10.40
CA THR A 277 4.18 4.04 -11.37
C THR A 277 2.86 3.48 -10.80
N PRO A 278 1.89 3.10 -11.65
CA PRO A 278 0.65 2.47 -11.19
C PRO A 278 0.96 1.22 -10.35
N GLY A 279 0.54 1.22 -9.06
CA GLY A 279 0.79 0.10 -8.15
C GLY A 279 2.26 -0.26 -7.92
N GLY A 280 3.21 0.63 -8.22
CA GLY A 280 4.65 0.34 -8.16
C GLY A 280 5.14 -0.58 -9.28
N THR A 281 4.30 -0.87 -10.29
CA THR A 281 4.55 -1.85 -11.34
C THR A 281 5.84 -1.54 -12.11
N GLY A 282 6.59 -2.57 -12.41
CA GLY A 282 7.89 -2.52 -13.07
C GLY A 282 9.06 -2.38 -12.09
N VAL A 283 9.01 -1.42 -11.18
CA VAL A 283 10.09 -1.17 -10.21
C VAL A 283 10.09 -2.21 -9.10
N TYR A 284 8.91 -2.48 -8.54
CA TYR A 284 8.75 -3.51 -7.51
C TYR A 284 9.25 -4.87 -8.00
N GLU A 285 8.78 -5.30 -9.16
CA GLU A 285 9.13 -6.58 -9.76
C GLU A 285 10.63 -6.65 -10.06
N THR A 286 11.18 -5.63 -10.71
CA THR A 286 12.60 -5.58 -11.07
C THR A 286 13.49 -5.69 -9.83
N ILE A 287 13.21 -4.92 -8.79
CA ILE A 287 14.02 -4.93 -7.56
C ILE A 287 13.88 -6.27 -6.84
N MET A 288 12.67 -6.81 -6.76
CA MET A 288 12.43 -8.11 -6.13
C MET A 288 13.17 -9.23 -6.88
N ILE A 289 13.12 -9.24 -8.22
CA ILE A 289 13.85 -10.20 -9.07
C ILE A 289 15.35 -10.10 -8.84
N ILE A 290 15.92 -8.89 -8.92
CA ILE A 290 17.35 -8.67 -8.69
C ILE A 290 17.73 -9.15 -7.29
N PHE A 291 16.95 -8.79 -6.27
CA PHE A 291 17.24 -9.18 -4.89
C PHE A 291 17.22 -10.70 -4.69
N LEU A 292 16.21 -11.40 -5.20
CA LEU A 292 16.12 -12.86 -5.10
C LEU A 292 17.23 -13.55 -5.89
N SER A 293 17.60 -13.02 -7.07
CA SER A 293 18.71 -13.55 -7.86
C SER A 293 20.04 -13.39 -7.12
N MET A 294 20.28 -12.26 -6.47
CA MET A 294 21.46 -12.05 -5.61
C MET A 294 21.45 -12.97 -4.38
N ALA A 295 20.28 -13.39 -3.93
CA ALA A 295 20.09 -14.33 -2.83
C ALA A 295 20.25 -15.81 -3.24
N GLY A 296 20.52 -16.07 -4.52
CA GLY A 296 20.78 -17.41 -5.05
C GLY A 296 19.59 -18.10 -5.72
N THR A 297 18.44 -17.40 -5.85
CA THR A 297 17.33 -17.92 -6.67
C THR A 297 17.70 -17.76 -8.16
N PRO A 298 17.59 -18.82 -8.99
CA PRO A 298 17.82 -18.69 -10.43
C PRO A 298 16.98 -17.57 -11.04
N PRO A 299 17.56 -16.70 -11.90
CA PRO A 299 16.86 -15.50 -12.39
C PRO A 299 15.56 -15.79 -13.13
N ASP A 300 15.49 -16.85 -13.90
CA ASP A 300 14.31 -17.32 -14.61
C ASP A 300 13.18 -17.71 -13.65
N LEU A 301 13.51 -18.44 -12.60
CA LEU A 301 12.56 -18.80 -11.54
C LEU A 301 12.14 -17.59 -10.69
N ALA A 302 13.06 -16.66 -10.39
CA ALA A 302 12.73 -15.41 -9.72
C ALA A 302 11.74 -14.59 -10.55
N ILE A 303 11.98 -14.45 -11.86
CA ILE A 303 11.05 -13.78 -12.78
C ILE A 303 9.70 -14.49 -12.78
N ALA A 304 9.70 -15.83 -12.92
CA ALA A 304 8.50 -16.63 -12.98
C ALA A 304 7.61 -16.46 -11.73
N GLY A 305 8.18 -16.67 -10.54
CA GLY A 305 7.42 -16.61 -9.29
C GLY A 305 6.87 -15.22 -8.98
N ILE A 306 7.66 -14.17 -9.27
CA ILE A 306 7.21 -12.78 -9.01
C ILE A 306 6.13 -12.36 -10.00
N ILE A 307 6.30 -12.61 -11.30
CA ILE A 307 5.30 -12.27 -12.32
C ILE A 307 4.01 -13.03 -12.07
N LEU A 308 4.09 -14.33 -11.76
CA LEU A 308 2.92 -15.15 -11.46
C LEU A 308 2.13 -14.59 -10.26
N THR A 309 2.81 -14.30 -9.15
CA THR A 309 2.19 -13.71 -7.96
C THR A 309 1.51 -12.39 -8.30
N ARG A 310 2.21 -11.49 -8.98
CA ARG A 310 1.70 -10.16 -9.32
C ARG A 310 0.53 -10.21 -10.30
N ALA A 311 0.54 -11.12 -11.27
CA ALA A 311 -0.56 -11.31 -12.21
C ALA A 311 -1.84 -11.74 -11.48
N ILE A 312 -1.75 -12.69 -10.55
CA ILE A 312 -2.90 -13.16 -9.76
C ILE A 312 -3.41 -12.03 -8.85
N LEU A 313 -2.51 -11.34 -8.13
CA LEU A 313 -2.85 -10.20 -7.28
C LEU A 313 -3.55 -9.09 -8.06
N LEU A 314 -3.00 -8.72 -9.21
CA LEU A 314 -3.57 -7.66 -10.06
C LEU A 314 -4.94 -8.05 -10.60
N THR A 315 -5.09 -9.29 -11.07
CA THR A 315 -6.36 -9.82 -11.59
C THR A 315 -7.44 -9.78 -10.51
N GLY A 316 -7.16 -10.27 -9.31
CA GLY A 316 -8.11 -10.22 -8.19
C GLY A 316 -8.44 -8.77 -7.77
N THR A 317 -7.44 -7.88 -7.72
CA THR A 317 -7.66 -6.45 -7.42
C THR A 317 -8.57 -5.79 -8.45
N ILE A 318 -8.38 -6.08 -9.75
CA ILE A 318 -9.21 -5.52 -10.82
C ILE A 318 -10.63 -6.07 -10.71
N ILE A 319 -10.80 -7.38 -10.64
CA ILE A 319 -12.14 -8.00 -10.63
C ILE A 319 -12.96 -7.50 -9.43
N PHE A 320 -12.46 -7.68 -8.23
CA PHE A 320 -13.21 -7.32 -7.01
C PHE A 320 -13.27 -5.80 -6.81
N GLY A 321 -12.16 -5.09 -6.98
CA GLY A 321 -12.10 -3.66 -6.75
C GLY A 321 -12.93 -2.87 -7.76
N TYR A 322 -12.94 -3.25 -9.04
CA TYR A 322 -13.66 -2.54 -10.08
C TYR A 322 -15.18 -2.60 -9.90
N ILE A 323 -15.70 -3.77 -9.54
CA ILE A 323 -17.14 -3.95 -9.30
C ILE A 323 -17.61 -3.00 -8.20
N PHE A 324 -16.92 -2.99 -7.05
CA PHE A 324 -17.29 -2.14 -5.93
C PHE A 324 -17.04 -0.66 -6.19
N TYR A 325 -15.95 -0.31 -6.88
CA TYR A 325 -15.66 1.06 -7.28
C TYR A 325 -16.76 1.64 -8.19
N GLN A 326 -17.22 0.90 -9.20
CA GLN A 326 -18.32 1.35 -10.07
C GLN A 326 -19.62 1.50 -9.29
N HIS A 327 -19.93 0.54 -8.40
CA HIS A 327 -21.10 0.64 -7.52
C HIS A 327 -21.03 1.89 -6.63
N ALA A 328 -19.87 2.22 -6.06
CA ALA A 328 -19.69 3.42 -5.25
C ALA A 328 -19.89 4.71 -6.06
N LEU A 329 -19.38 4.78 -7.29
CA LEU A 329 -19.58 5.93 -8.19
C LEU A 329 -21.06 6.13 -8.59
N ILE A 330 -21.79 5.04 -8.78
CA ILE A 330 -23.23 5.12 -9.08
C ILE A 330 -24.02 5.60 -7.86
N LYS A 331 -23.70 5.07 -6.68
CA LYS A 331 -24.45 5.35 -5.44
C LYS A 331 -24.15 6.74 -4.84
N TYR A 332 -22.89 7.17 -4.88
CA TYR A 332 -22.42 8.37 -4.16
C TYR A 332 -22.01 9.52 -5.09
N GLY A 333 -22.07 9.31 -6.40
CA GLY A 333 -21.61 10.26 -7.40
C GLY A 333 -20.10 10.23 -7.60
N LYS A 334 -19.60 11.15 -8.43
CA LYS A 334 -18.15 11.29 -8.66
C LYS A 334 -17.50 12.10 -7.55
N PRO A 335 -16.22 11.85 -7.20
CA PRO A 335 -15.45 12.78 -6.39
C PRO A 335 -15.47 14.16 -7.04
N ASP A 336 -15.85 15.18 -6.29
CA ASP A 336 -15.88 16.56 -6.78
C ASP A 336 -14.51 17.20 -6.53
N ASP A 337 -13.96 17.91 -7.54
CA ASP A 337 -12.63 18.56 -7.45
C ASP A 337 -12.55 19.60 -6.29
N SER A 338 -13.68 19.99 -5.72
CA SER A 338 -13.76 20.91 -4.59
C SER A 338 -13.62 20.24 -3.20
N GLN A 339 -13.60 18.90 -3.15
CA GLN A 339 -13.58 18.12 -1.89
C GLN A 339 -12.27 17.34 -1.68
N ILE A 340 -11.31 17.44 -2.62
CA ILE A 340 -9.99 16.82 -2.55
C ILE A 340 -8.95 17.84 -2.05
#